data_cb036ac26548716dbb6fc9b0b526c13b
#
_entry.id   cb036ac26548716dbb6fc9b0b526c13b
#
_cell.length_a   1.000
_cell.length_b   1.000
_cell.length_c   1.000
_cell.angle_alpha   90.00
_cell.angle_beta   90.00
_cell.angle_gamma   90.00
#
_symmetry.space_group_name_H-M   'P 1'
#
loop_
_entity.id
_entity.type
_entity.pdbx_description
1 polymer ?
#
loop_
_entity_poly.entity_id
_entity_poly.type
_entity_poly.pdbx_seq_one_letter_code
_entity_poly.pdbx_strand_id
1 'polypeptide(L)'
;MSKSIHVTGPRARKSVPAQPPRRGAAWAGCDDLPDIACGHVDVWGHLQESAGWWLVGWIPRPFHSDAELAMPVQVQVAGGRVDAEAVLAYYERPDLDQSRVGVILHFPGSRRLAQGLRQVALRIDGAIFGLRTSLSSTRWDDRAVYDHVRPILVFQCAASMAREHLRALTARLGFVGLDTVSDVSSVMALEIDEVIHCPPHAVVLKGWRLAVPGRVAVMRLRCGQRTATLDVSPSIAVARPDVIAAYGAVFCVNEPHCGFMAYVADIVSEEDALYLEVELDTGELVYKPLNVSRKQGLDAIRGVLEGTECRYADINHVFDGVLGPSVAGLNAARLASPFEVEEVAYGELPAKPSCTLVIPLYGRIDYLEYQIALFSADPVSRSLDLVYVLDDPPQRRELLSLAEAVHARFRLPFRLLLSSANRGFGPASNLGLGAARAPYVAFVNSDVFPVTPGWTDRLIARLKKNPGLGAIGPRLLYEDGSVQHEGGYYQTLAEYGGWTFVEHSNKGRRPQGGAGLLPAPMITAACLLMQTKLARELGGFDERYAIGDFEDADLCRRLHEKKLGVAVDAAVVCHHLERQSQARLEGHWRQNLTLFNAWVHQRRWIEGPTVKQGAAWRA
;
A
#
# COMPACT_ATOMS: atom_id res chain seq x y z
N MET A 1 -51.53 36.06 18.58
CA MET A 1 -51.26 37.32 17.82
C MET A 1 -49.76 37.39 17.61
N SER A 2 -49.27 37.05 16.42
CA SER A 2 -47.95 37.43 15.95
C SER A 2 -47.95 37.33 14.43
N LYS A 3 -47.67 38.44 13.78
CA LYS A 3 -47.78 38.65 12.33
C LYS A 3 -46.54 38.08 11.64
N SER A 4 -46.73 37.20 10.67
CA SER A 4 -45.71 36.80 9.71
C SER A 4 -45.54 37.88 8.65
N ILE A 5 -44.28 38.29 8.44
CA ILE A 5 -43.90 39.18 7.34
C ILE A 5 -43.36 38.31 6.22
N HIS A 6 -44.05 38.28 5.10
CA HIS A 6 -43.56 37.71 3.83
C HIS A 6 -42.59 38.71 3.18
N VAL A 7 -41.33 38.27 2.99
CA VAL A 7 -40.36 38.96 2.12
C VAL A 7 -40.33 38.23 0.80
N THR A 8 -40.82 38.87 -0.26
CA THR A 8 -40.73 38.41 -1.65
C THR A 8 -39.33 38.69 -2.16
N GLY A 9 -38.54 37.63 -2.44
CA GLY A 9 -37.26 37.72 -3.13
C GLY A 9 -37.43 37.97 -4.64
N PRO A 10 -36.45 38.58 -5.33
CA PRO A 10 -36.55 38.91 -6.73
C PRO A 10 -36.45 37.66 -7.60
N ARG A 11 -37.35 37.61 -8.60
CA ARG A 11 -37.42 36.55 -9.62
C ARG A 11 -36.09 36.45 -10.40
N ALA A 12 -35.50 35.27 -10.41
CA ALA A 12 -34.38 34.90 -11.27
C ALA A 12 -34.78 35.10 -12.77
N ARG A 13 -34.06 35.94 -13.45
CA ARG A 13 -34.11 36.02 -14.91
C ARG A 13 -33.50 34.72 -15.49
N LYS A 14 -34.26 34.02 -16.30
CA LYS A 14 -33.78 32.89 -17.13
C LYS A 14 -32.69 33.42 -18.05
N SER A 15 -31.48 32.88 -17.89
CA SER A 15 -30.39 33.06 -18.85
C SER A 15 -30.74 32.35 -20.15
N VAL A 16 -30.80 33.11 -21.21
CA VAL A 16 -30.86 32.62 -22.60
C VAL A 16 -29.49 31.99 -22.90
N PRO A 17 -29.38 30.78 -23.44
CA PRO A 17 -28.09 30.22 -23.82
C PRO A 17 -27.47 31.08 -24.91
N ALA A 18 -26.25 31.54 -24.70
CA ALA A 18 -25.47 32.23 -25.73
C ALA A 18 -25.26 31.32 -26.92
N GLN A 19 -25.68 31.77 -28.10
CA GLN A 19 -25.35 31.11 -29.36
C GLN A 19 -23.83 31.14 -29.56
N PRO A 20 -23.19 30.06 -30.05
CA PRO A 20 -21.78 30.11 -30.41
C PRO A 20 -21.54 31.20 -31.45
N PRO A 21 -20.41 31.92 -31.39
CA PRO A 21 -20.10 32.96 -32.34
C PRO A 21 -20.09 32.41 -33.76
N ARG A 22 -20.79 33.07 -34.67
CA ARG A 22 -20.85 32.71 -36.09
C ARG A 22 -19.42 32.68 -36.64
N ARG A 23 -18.97 31.53 -37.12
CA ARG A 23 -17.80 31.42 -38.00
C ARG A 23 -17.95 32.36 -39.17
N GLY A 24 -16.99 33.29 -39.36
CA GLY A 24 -16.83 34.03 -40.57
C GLY A 24 -17.12 35.54 -40.51
N ALA A 25 -16.30 36.29 -39.75
CA ALA A 25 -15.91 37.60 -40.20
C ALA A 25 -14.46 37.44 -40.73
N ALA A 26 -14.33 37.24 -42.02
CA ALA A 26 -13.04 37.23 -42.70
C ALA A 26 -12.28 38.51 -42.34
N TRP A 27 -11.00 38.37 -42.01
CA TRP A 27 -10.07 39.48 -41.94
C TRP A 27 -9.88 40.03 -43.35
N ALA A 28 -10.76 40.93 -43.75
CA ALA A 28 -10.66 41.54 -45.06
C ALA A 28 -9.42 42.44 -45.12
N GLY A 29 -8.48 42.07 -45.99
CA GLY A 29 -7.47 42.94 -46.59
C GLY A 29 -6.59 43.75 -45.66
N CYS A 30 -5.59 43.09 -45.06
CA CYS A 30 -4.48 43.79 -44.40
C CYS A 30 -3.17 43.59 -45.17
N ASP A 31 -3.15 43.98 -46.43
CA ASP A 31 -1.85 44.07 -47.16
C ASP A 31 -1.05 45.33 -46.80
N ASP A 32 -1.73 46.39 -46.30
CA ASP A 32 -1.14 47.59 -45.71
C ASP A 32 -1.88 47.88 -44.39
N LEU A 33 -1.31 47.51 -43.26
CA LEU A 33 -1.78 47.95 -41.93
C LEU A 33 -1.26 49.36 -41.68
N PRO A 34 -2.08 50.43 -41.84
CA PRO A 34 -1.66 51.75 -41.41
C PRO A 34 -1.61 51.80 -39.90
N ASP A 35 -0.59 52.40 -39.33
CA ASP A 35 -0.40 52.82 -37.93
C ASP A 35 -1.29 52.15 -36.87
N ILE A 36 -1.21 50.84 -36.83
CA ILE A 36 -1.78 50.05 -35.73
C ILE A 36 -0.87 50.27 -34.52
N ALA A 37 -1.49 50.49 -33.37
CA ALA A 37 -0.78 50.57 -32.09
C ALA A 37 0.18 49.40 -31.94
N CYS A 38 1.48 49.64 -32.20
CA CYS A 38 2.48 48.60 -32.29
C CYS A 38 3.00 48.26 -30.91
N GLY A 39 2.87 47.01 -30.54
CA GLY A 39 3.61 46.36 -29.45
C GLY A 39 4.91 45.77 -29.96
N HIS A 40 5.67 45.21 -29.04
CA HIS A 40 6.96 44.58 -29.30
C HIS A 40 7.01 43.15 -28.75
N VAL A 41 7.68 42.25 -29.45
CA VAL A 41 8.00 40.90 -28.98
C VAL A 41 9.37 40.92 -28.38
N ASP A 42 9.49 40.68 -27.09
CA ASP A 42 10.79 40.60 -26.41
C ASP A 42 11.40 39.21 -26.63
N VAL A 43 10.61 38.16 -26.37
CA VAL A 43 11.05 36.75 -26.42
C VAL A 43 10.00 35.90 -27.05
N TRP A 44 10.40 34.89 -27.79
CA TRP A 44 9.54 33.84 -28.29
C TRP A 44 10.27 32.50 -28.38
N GLY A 45 9.57 31.42 -28.24
CA GLY A 45 10.14 30.08 -28.29
C GLY A 45 9.05 29.00 -28.27
N HIS A 46 9.45 27.76 -28.37
CA HIS A 46 8.55 26.63 -28.27
C HIS A 46 9.00 25.67 -27.15
N LEU A 47 8.04 25.00 -26.57
CA LEU A 47 8.26 23.88 -25.65
C LEU A 47 7.98 22.58 -26.41
N GLN A 48 9.03 21.81 -26.72
CA GLN A 48 9.01 20.56 -27.51
C GLN A 48 8.26 20.65 -28.86
N GLU A 49 8.62 19.90 -29.86
CA GLU A 49 8.13 20.03 -31.25
C GLU A 49 6.60 19.94 -31.44
N SER A 50 5.85 19.38 -30.48
CA SER A 50 4.39 19.20 -30.53
C SER A 50 3.60 20.15 -29.64
N ALA A 51 4.23 20.97 -28.83
CA ALA A 51 3.64 21.48 -27.59
C ALA A 51 3.18 22.94 -27.62
N GLY A 52 3.49 23.68 -28.65
CA GLY A 52 3.05 25.06 -28.80
C GLY A 52 4.14 26.09 -28.58
N TRP A 53 3.80 27.31 -28.95
CA TRP A 53 4.70 28.45 -28.94
C TRP A 53 4.34 29.40 -27.83
N TRP A 54 5.35 30.02 -27.27
CA TRP A 54 5.23 31.05 -26.26
C TRP A 54 5.85 32.33 -26.78
N LEU A 55 5.17 33.44 -26.49
CA LEU A 55 5.64 34.77 -26.81
C LEU A 55 5.45 35.66 -25.58
N VAL A 56 6.47 36.40 -25.25
CA VAL A 56 6.46 37.45 -24.23
C VAL A 56 6.76 38.76 -24.89
N GLY A 57 6.00 39.78 -24.57
CA GLY A 57 6.14 41.09 -25.16
C GLY A 57 5.30 42.13 -24.43
N TRP A 58 5.01 43.22 -25.10
CA TRP A 58 4.15 44.27 -24.60
C TRP A 58 3.28 44.87 -25.71
N ILE A 59 2.10 45.40 -25.32
CA ILE A 59 1.19 46.13 -26.17
C ILE A 59 0.78 47.44 -25.51
N PRO A 60 0.23 48.42 -26.25
CA PRO A 60 -0.50 49.53 -25.67
C PRO A 60 -1.66 48.98 -24.80
N ARG A 61 -1.88 49.59 -23.62
CA ARG A 61 -2.86 49.09 -22.65
C ARG A 61 -4.28 49.18 -23.25
N PRO A 62 -5.02 48.09 -23.34
CA PRO A 62 -6.42 48.10 -23.75
C PRO A 62 -7.31 48.74 -22.67
N PHE A 63 -8.51 49.22 -23.07
CA PHE A 63 -9.43 49.89 -22.15
C PHE A 63 -10.03 48.98 -21.08
N HIS A 64 -10.17 47.68 -21.35
CA HIS A 64 -10.66 46.68 -20.40
C HIS A 64 -9.60 45.60 -20.23
N SER A 65 -9.32 45.26 -18.98
CA SER A 65 -8.31 44.25 -18.63
C SER A 65 -8.85 42.83 -18.51
N ASP A 66 -10.14 42.63 -18.66
CA ASP A 66 -10.79 41.32 -18.59
C ASP A 66 -10.76 40.67 -19.99
N ALA A 67 -9.60 40.15 -20.38
CA ALA A 67 -9.45 39.47 -21.64
C ALA A 67 -10.10 38.06 -21.59
N GLU A 68 -10.70 37.65 -22.70
CA GLU A 68 -11.05 36.27 -22.92
C GLU A 68 -9.77 35.42 -22.83
N LEU A 69 -9.84 34.27 -22.13
CA LEU A 69 -8.71 33.38 -21.94
C LEU A 69 -8.16 32.81 -23.25
N ALA A 70 -9.00 32.64 -24.25
CA ALA A 70 -8.63 32.19 -25.58
C ALA A 70 -9.15 33.14 -26.64
N MET A 71 -8.31 33.55 -27.60
CA MET A 71 -8.67 34.46 -28.67
C MET A 71 -8.10 34.06 -30.02
N PRO A 72 -8.83 34.31 -31.13
CA PRO A 72 -8.28 34.15 -32.45
C PRO A 72 -7.21 35.22 -32.72
N VAL A 73 -6.09 34.79 -33.23
CA VAL A 73 -4.97 35.66 -33.61
C VAL A 73 -4.49 35.38 -35.01
N GLN A 74 -3.94 36.39 -35.68
CA GLN A 74 -3.30 36.24 -36.94
C GLN A 74 -1.78 36.37 -36.81
N VAL A 75 -1.05 35.37 -37.26
CA VAL A 75 0.40 35.31 -37.12
C VAL A 75 1.07 35.40 -38.51
N GLN A 76 1.94 36.37 -38.67
CA GLN A 76 2.81 36.48 -39.82
C GLN A 76 4.13 35.75 -39.57
N VAL A 77 4.39 34.71 -40.35
CA VAL A 77 5.65 33.96 -40.37
C VAL A 77 6.37 34.14 -41.68
N ALA A 78 7.61 33.65 -41.78
CA ALA A 78 8.43 33.80 -43.01
C ALA A 78 7.72 33.17 -44.24
N GLY A 79 6.86 32.17 -44.09
CA GLY A 79 6.15 31.49 -45.15
C GLY A 79 4.72 32.00 -45.44
N GLY A 80 4.30 33.13 -44.84
CA GLY A 80 2.94 33.70 -45.05
C GLY A 80 2.18 33.96 -43.76
N ARG A 81 0.86 34.11 -43.87
CA ARG A 81 -0.03 34.32 -42.70
C ARG A 81 -0.67 33.03 -42.26
N VAL A 82 -0.83 32.89 -40.94
CA VAL A 82 -1.44 31.74 -40.28
C VAL A 82 -2.45 32.25 -39.26
N ASP A 83 -3.69 31.76 -39.36
CA ASP A 83 -4.68 31.94 -38.31
C ASP A 83 -4.42 30.93 -37.22
N ALA A 84 -4.37 31.38 -35.95
CA ALA A 84 -4.12 30.57 -34.79
C ALA A 84 -5.02 30.99 -33.63
N GLU A 85 -5.16 30.14 -32.65
CA GLU A 85 -5.71 30.50 -31.33
C GLU A 85 -4.57 30.71 -30.37
N ALA A 86 -4.65 31.75 -29.53
CA ALA A 86 -3.71 32.00 -28.45
C ALA A 86 -4.45 32.22 -27.14
N VAL A 87 -3.85 31.78 -26.06
CA VAL A 87 -4.27 32.12 -24.71
C VAL A 87 -3.42 33.29 -24.24
N LEU A 88 -4.07 34.34 -23.77
CA LEU A 88 -3.44 35.62 -23.40
C LEU A 88 -3.41 35.77 -21.88
N ALA A 89 -2.28 36.28 -21.35
CA ALA A 89 -2.19 36.81 -20.00
C ALA A 89 -1.51 38.20 -20.01
N TYR A 90 -2.00 39.08 -19.15
CA TYR A 90 -1.39 40.39 -18.93
C TYR A 90 -0.53 40.40 -17.65
N TYR A 91 0.53 41.22 -17.67
CA TYR A 91 1.33 41.48 -16.49
C TYR A 91 1.89 42.91 -16.48
N GLU A 92 2.11 43.46 -15.28
CA GLU A 92 2.68 44.80 -15.15
C GLU A 92 4.18 44.79 -15.45
N ARG A 93 4.61 45.78 -16.21
CA ARG A 93 6.00 45.98 -16.63
C ARG A 93 6.54 47.26 -16.02
N PRO A 94 7.35 47.24 -14.94
CA PRO A 94 7.89 48.42 -14.29
C PRO A 94 8.83 49.27 -15.17
N ASP A 95 9.38 48.65 -16.24
CA ASP A 95 10.28 49.28 -17.22
C ASP A 95 9.52 50.01 -18.32
N LEU A 96 8.20 49.90 -18.37
CA LEU A 96 7.34 50.55 -19.35
C LEU A 96 6.52 51.65 -18.69
N ASP A 97 6.08 52.63 -19.51
CA ASP A 97 5.10 53.62 -19.04
C ASP A 97 3.70 53.01 -18.84
N GLN A 98 2.82 53.68 -18.05
CA GLN A 98 1.49 53.21 -17.72
C GLN A 98 0.53 53.01 -18.91
N SER A 99 0.88 53.55 -20.09
CA SER A 99 0.10 53.36 -21.33
C SER A 99 0.36 52.01 -21.99
N ARG A 100 1.26 51.21 -21.44
CA ARG A 100 1.67 49.92 -21.97
C ARG A 100 1.48 48.82 -20.93
N VAL A 101 1.31 47.57 -21.41
CA VAL A 101 1.16 46.39 -20.56
C VAL A 101 1.93 45.22 -21.15
N GLY A 102 2.55 44.43 -20.31
CA GLY A 102 3.19 43.18 -20.70
C GLY A 102 2.14 42.12 -21.08
N VAL A 103 2.47 41.32 -22.07
CA VAL A 103 1.62 40.22 -22.52
C VAL A 103 2.42 38.91 -22.65
N ILE A 104 1.78 37.82 -22.24
CA ILE A 104 2.21 36.46 -22.54
C ILE A 104 1.15 35.85 -23.46
N LEU A 105 1.59 35.28 -24.58
CA LEU A 105 0.74 34.54 -25.51
C LEU A 105 1.24 33.11 -25.60
N HIS A 106 0.32 32.18 -25.40
CA HIS A 106 0.53 30.76 -25.61
C HIS A 106 -0.30 30.26 -26.78
N PHE A 107 0.33 29.64 -27.77
CA PHE A 107 -0.28 29.10 -28.99
C PHE A 107 -0.31 27.57 -28.92
N PRO A 108 -1.40 26.92 -28.49
CA PRO A 108 -1.48 25.48 -28.40
C PRO A 108 -1.43 24.82 -29.79
N GLY A 109 -0.48 23.90 -30.01
CA GLY A 109 -0.48 22.98 -31.17
C GLY A 109 -0.09 23.54 -32.54
N SER A 110 0.42 24.76 -32.68
CA SER A 110 0.74 25.35 -33.97
C SER A 110 2.15 25.03 -34.48
N ARG A 111 2.28 23.96 -35.32
CA ARG A 111 3.56 23.59 -35.97
C ARG A 111 4.06 24.62 -36.98
N ARG A 112 3.18 25.43 -37.56
CA ARG A 112 3.53 26.40 -38.62
C ARG A 112 4.30 27.60 -38.11
N LEU A 113 4.25 27.91 -36.82
CA LEU A 113 5.01 29.00 -36.21
C LEU A 113 6.54 28.74 -36.18
N ALA A 114 6.97 27.51 -36.39
CA ALA A 114 8.37 27.13 -36.50
C ALA A 114 9.14 27.82 -37.63
N GLN A 115 8.42 28.33 -38.63
CA GLN A 115 9.03 28.96 -39.84
C GLN A 115 9.57 30.37 -39.64
N GLY A 116 9.57 30.86 -38.43
CA GLY A 116 10.11 32.19 -38.08
C GLY A 116 9.02 33.23 -37.90
N LEU A 117 8.83 33.65 -36.66
CA LEU A 117 7.87 34.67 -36.26
C LEU A 117 8.30 36.06 -36.76
N ARG A 118 7.40 36.83 -37.38
CA ARG A 118 7.61 38.22 -37.78
C ARG A 118 6.71 39.19 -37.07
N GLN A 119 5.42 38.86 -36.99
CA GLN A 119 4.38 39.68 -36.40
C GLN A 119 3.21 38.83 -35.88
N VAL A 120 2.58 39.29 -34.82
CA VAL A 120 1.31 38.74 -34.30
C VAL A 120 0.30 39.87 -34.26
N ALA A 121 -0.88 39.67 -34.83
CA ALA A 121 -2.01 40.61 -34.73
C ALA A 121 -3.06 40.03 -33.78
N LEU A 122 -3.39 40.80 -32.74
CA LEU A 122 -4.40 40.48 -31.74
C LEU A 122 -5.61 41.39 -31.91
N ARG A 123 -6.82 40.84 -31.77
CA ARG A 123 -8.02 41.67 -31.67
C ARG A 123 -8.58 41.65 -30.26
N ILE A 124 -8.50 42.77 -29.56
CA ILE A 124 -8.94 42.94 -28.18
C ILE A 124 -9.97 44.09 -28.16
N ASP A 125 -11.16 43.88 -27.64
CA ASP A 125 -12.25 44.87 -27.56
C ASP A 125 -12.54 45.62 -28.91
N GLY A 126 -12.43 44.91 -29.99
CA GLY A 126 -12.62 45.45 -31.33
C GLY A 126 -11.41 46.22 -31.91
N ALA A 127 -10.41 46.53 -31.12
CA ALA A 127 -9.15 47.11 -31.56
C ALA A 127 -8.15 46.05 -32.02
N ILE A 128 -7.29 46.39 -32.99
CA ILE A 128 -6.24 45.50 -33.49
C ILE A 128 -4.87 45.98 -32.94
N PHE A 129 -4.16 45.08 -32.25
CA PHE A 129 -2.82 45.30 -31.73
C PHE A 129 -1.83 44.46 -32.53
N GLY A 130 -0.76 45.05 -33.00
CA GLY A 130 0.31 44.36 -33.71
C GLY A 130 1.58 44.24 -32.90
N LEU A 131 1.99 42.99 -32.53
CA LEU A 131 3.31 42.75 -31.92
C LEU A 131 4.29 42.38 -33.04
N ARG A 132 5.41 43.12 -33.12
CA ARG A 132 6.45 42.89 -34.11
C ARG A 132 7.74 42.38 -33.47
N THR A 133 8.39 41.42 -34.11
CA THR A 133 9.76 41.04 -33.77
C THR A 133 10.73 42.05 -34.31
N SER A 134 11.79 42.33 -33.58
CA SER A 134 12.95 43.13 -34.00
C SER A 134 14.24 42.32 -33.93
N LEU A 135 15.36 42.95 -34.24
CA LEU A 135 16.69 42.34 -34.06
C LEU A 135 17.02 42.04 -32.58
N SER A 136 16.32 42.69 -31.65
CA SER A 136 16.46 42.43 -30.20
C SER A 136 15.57 41.29 -29.71
N SER A 137 14.62 40.80 -30.54
CA SER A 137 13.76 39.67 -30.17
C SER A 137 14.53 38.36 -30.20
N THR A 138 14.54 37.63 -29.09
CA THR A 138 15.32 36.40 -28.92
C THR A 138 14.42 35.17 -29.07
N ARG A 139 14.89 34.18 -29.83
CA ARG A 139 14.29 32.85 -29.85
C ARG A 139 14.96 31.98 -28.80
N TRP A 140 14.17 31.38 -27.91
CA TRP A 140 14.64 30.57 -26.80
C TRP A 140 14.29 29.09 -26.98
N ASP A 141 15.07 28.24 -26.31
CA ASP A 141 14.76 26.82 -26.14
C ASP A 141 13.73 26.60 -25.01
N ASP A 142 13.31 25.38 -24.85
CA ASP A 142 12.26 24.98 -23.92
C ASP A 142 12.58 25.43 -22.47
N ARG A 143 13.81 25.24 -22.03
CA ARG A 143 14.20 25.55 -20.66
C ARG A 143 14.25 27.06 -20.43
N ALA A 144 14.82 27.80 -21.35
CA ALA A 144 14.87 29.25 -21.28
C ALA A 144 13.48 29.90 -21.30
N VAL A 145 12.55 29.36 -22.09
CA VAL A 145 11.12 29.78 -22.09
C VAL A 145 10.51 29.56 -20.71
N TYR A 146 10.69 28.38 -20.15
CA TYR A 146 10.15 28.05 -18.83
C TYR A 146 10.70 28.96 -17.74
N ASP A 147 12.02 29.10 -17.66
CA ASP A 147 12.68 29.88 -16.62
C ASP A 147 12.31 31.37 -16.66
N HIS A 148 11.98 31.88 -17.86
CA HIS A 148 11.55 33.28 -18.02
C HIS A 148 10.04 33.48 -17.80
N VAL A 149 9.21 32.61 -18.35
CA VAL A 149 7.75 32.77 -18.33
C VAL A 149 7.16 32.45 -16.96
N ARG A 150 7.66 31.41 -16.30
CA ARG A 150 7.12 30.97 -15.00
C ARG A 150 7.13 32.07 -13.92
N PRO A 151 8.23 32.79 -13.66
CA PRO A 151 8.21 33.86 -12.65
C PRO A 151 7.21 34.97 -12.96
N ILE A 152 7.04 35.33 -14.23
CA ILE A 152 6.04 36.35 -14.63
C ILE A 152 4.63 35.85 -14.31
N LEU A 153 4.31 34.62 -14.68
CA LEU A 153 3.00 34.02 -14.41
C LEU A 153 2.69 33.91 -12.92
N VAL A 154 3.69 33.52 -12.11
CA VAL A 154 3.51 33.32 -10.66
C VAL A 154 3.41 34.64 -9.89
N PHE A 155 4.23 35.63 -10.25
CA PHE A 155 4.39 36.83 -9.42
C PHE A 155 3.75 38.10 -9.98
N GLN A 156 3.46 38.15 -11.29
CA GLN A 156 3.05 39.36 -11.97
C GLN A 156 1.69 39.27 -12.68
N CYS A 157 1.17 38.07 -12.92
CA CYS A 157 -0.14 37.88 -13.54
C CYS A 157 -1.25 37.69 -12.49
N ALA A 158 -2.47 38.09 -12.85
CA ALA A 158 -3.64 37.73 -12.04
C ALA A 158 -3.82 36.20 -11.96
N ALA A 159 -4.15 35.69 -10.78
CA ALA A 159 -4.20 34.25 -10.52
C ALA A 159 -5.17 33.49 -11.46
N SER A 160 -6.27 34.08 -11.88
CA SER A 160 -7.21 33.50 -12.84
C SER A 160 -6.63 33.30 -14.23
N MET A 161 -5.81 34.23 -14.69
CA MET A 161 -5.12 34.16 -15.99
C MET A 161 -3.86 33.27 -15.92
N ALA A 162 -3.14 33.31 -14.80
CA ALA A 162 -1.93 32.54 -14.61
C ALA A 162 -2.16 31.02 -14.59
N ARG A 163 -3.29 30.57 -14.03
CA ARG A 163 -3.56 29.14 -13.81
C ARG A 163 -3.48 28.30 -15.10
N GLU A 164 -4.19 28.71 -16.14
CA GLU A 164 -4.21 27.95 -17.40
C GLU A 164 -2.85 27.96 -18.09
N HIS A 165 -2.17 29.09 -18.07
CA HIS A 165 -0.83 29.21 -18.63
C HIS A 165 0.20 28.37 -17.86
N LEU A 166 0.20 28.40 -16.53
CA LEU A 166 1.09 27.58 -15.70
C LEU A 166 0.85 26.09 -15.94
N ARG A 167 -0.43 25.68 -16.00
CA ARG A 167 -0.77 24.30 -16.32
C ARG A 167 -0.27 23.91 -17.72
N ALA A 168 -0.46 24.77 -18.72
CA ALA A 168 0.04 24.50 -20.07
C ALA A 168 1.58 24.47 -20.12
N LEU A 169 2.24 25.37 -19.41
CA LEU A 169 3.71 25.48 -19.35
C LEU A 169 4.33 24.24 -18.69
N THR A 170 3.79 23.81 -17.55
CA THR A 170 4.34 22.70 -16.75
C THR A 170 3.95 21.34 -17.27
N ALA A 171 2.68 21.15 -17.73
CA ALA A 171 2.22 19.89 -18.30
C ALA A 171 3.00 19.49 -19.56
N ARG A 172 3.54 20.43 -20.28
CA ARG A 172 4.27 20.20 -21.53
C ARG A 172 5.74 19.94 -21.38
N LEU A 173 6.37 20.46 -20.33
CA LEU A 173 7.69 20.00 -19.93
C LEU A 173 7.63 18.54 -19.51
N GLY A 174 6.51 18.09 -18.95
CA GLY A 174 6.29 16.74 -18.50
C GLY A 174 7.29 16.31 -17.42
N PHE A 175 7.25 15.04 -17.08
CA PHE A 175 8.25 14.44 -16.19
C PHE A 175 9.53 14.12 -16.97
N VAL A 176 10.62 14.75 -16.61
CA VAL A 176 11.95 14.57 -17.23
C VAL A 176 12.94 13.86 -16.31
N GLY A 177 12.44 13.15 -15.29
CA GLY A 177 13.31 12.45 -14.33
C GLY A 177 13.86 13.31 -13.19
N LEU A 178 13.48 14.58 -13.10
CA LEU A 178 13.95 15.51 -12.08
C LEU A 178 12.91 15.76 -10.99
N ASP A 179 13.39 15.99 -9.76
CA ASP A 179 12.57 16.49 -8.65
C ASP A 179 12.39 18.00 -8.79
N THR A 180 11.16 18.43 -9.07
CA THR A 180 10.78 19.83 -9.15
C THR A 180 9.88 20.27 -7.97
N VAL A 181 9.61 19.38 -7.02
CA VAL A 181 8.90 19.74 -5.77
C VAL A 181 9.73 20.72 -4.95
N SER A 182 11.05 20.61 -4.98
CA SER A 182 11.97 21.53 -4.32
C SER A 182 11.85 22.99 -4.81
N ASP A 183 11.42 23.19 -6.07
CA ASP A 183 11.26 24.54 -6.65
C ASP A 183 10.08 25.30 -6.04
N VAL A 184 9.18 24.60 -5.34
CA VAL A 184 7.99 25.15 -4.67
C VAL A 184 8.05 24.99 -3.15
N SER A 185 9.25 24.94 -2.59
CA SER A 185 9.49 24.71 -1.15
C SER A 185 8.83 25.71 -0.20
N SER A 186 8.50 26.91 -0.68
CA SER A 186 7.70 27.90 0.08
C SER A 186 6.20 27.57 0.15
N VAL A 187 5.72 26.69 -0.71
CA VAL A 187 4.31 26.28 -0.82
C VAL A 187 4.09 24.89 -0.23
N MET A 188 5.04 23.98 -0.47
CA MET A 188 4.94 22.57 -0.07
C MET A 188 6.32 21.98 0.17
N ALA A 189 6.41 21.11 1.16
CA ALA A 189 7.51 20.16 1.34
C ALA A 189 6.95 18.73 1.33
N LEU A 190 7.55 17.85 0.56
CA LEU A 190 7.12 16.48 0.36
C LEU A 190 8.33 15.56 0.21
N GLU A 191 8.35 14.47 0.96
CA GLU A 191 9.31 13.40 0.76
C GLU A 191 8.62 12.03 0.78
N ILE A 192 9.09 11.11 -0.06
CA ILE A 192 8.69 9.71 -0.06
C ILE A 192 9.85 8.91 0.49
N ASP A 193 9.70 8.44 1.72
CA ASP A 193 10.73 7.70 2.45
C ASP A 193 10.94 6.31 1.85
N GLU A 194 9.84 5.65 1.42
CA GLU A 194 9.91 4.31 0.86
C GLU A 194 8.74 4.03 -0.09
N VAL A 195 9.03 3.29 -1.18
CA VAL A 195 8.02 2.73 -2.09
C VAL A 195 8.23 1.22 -2.14
N ILE A 196 7.26 0.45 -1.65
CA ILE A 196 7.32 -1.02 -1.62
C ILE A 196 6.44 -1.57 -2.74
N HIS A 197 7.04 -2.37 -3.64
CA HIS A 197 6.29 -3.07 -4.68
C HIS A 197 5.44 -4.19 -4.07
N CYS A 198 4.14 -4.17 -4.34
CA CYS A 198 3.18 -5.22 -3.99
C CYS A 198 2.72 -5.91 -5.28
N PRO A 199 3.27 -7.08 -5.63
CA PRO A 199 2.95 -7.76 -6.87
C PRO A 199 1.44 -8.02 -7.04
N PRO A 200 0.92 -8.04 -8.30
CA PRO A 200 1.71 -7.87 -9.52
C PRO A 200 1.99 -6.40 -9.89
N HIS A 201 1.13 -5.46 -9.60
CA HIS A 201 1.20 -4.10 -10.14
C HIS A 201 0.89 -2.99 -9.13
N ALA A 202 0.85 -3.30 -7.84
CA ALA A 202 0.54 -2.32 -6.79
C ALA A 202 1.81 -1.81 -6.09
N VAL A 203 1.67 -0.69 -5.38
CA VAL A 203 2.70 -0.16 -4.48
C VAL A 203 2.11 0.32 -3.16
N VAL A 204 2.94 0.27 -2.13
CA VAL A 204 2.75 1.05 -0.90
C VAL A 204 3.75 2.19 -0.89
N LEU A 205 3.27 3.40 -0.70
CA LEU A 205 4.08 4.59 -0.49
C LEU A 205 4.06 4.95 0.98
N LYS A 206 5.24 5.27 1.53
CA LYS A 206 5.42 5.87 2.84
C LYS A 206 6.13 7.19 2.67
N GLY A 207 5.65 8.23 3.30
CA GLY A 207 6.25 9.54 3.19
C GLY A 207 5.59 10.54 4.13
N TRP A 208 5.88 11.81 3.91
CA TRP A 208 5.29 12.91 4.65
C TRP A 208 5.07 14.11 3.73
N ARG A 209 4.11 14.94 4.10
CA ARG A 209 3.77 16.16 3.38
C ARG A 209 3.41 17.27 4.35
N LEU A 210 4.02 18.43 4.12
CA LEU A 210 3.58 19.72 4.67
C LEU A 210 3.27 20.65 3.51
N ALA A 211 2.17 21.36 3.58
CA ALA A 211 1.76 22.31 2.55
C ALA A 211 0.97 23.45 3.16
N VAL A 212 1.08 24.63 2.57
CA VAL A 212 0.19 25.74 2.90
C VAL A 212 -1.25 25.33 2.58
N PRO A 213 -2.22 25.50 3.50
CA PRO A 213 -3.60 25.06 3.28
C PRO A 213 -4.18 25.61 1.98
N GLY A 214 -4.83 24.73 1.21
CA GLY A 214 -5.48 25.07 -0.05
C GLY A 214 -4.54 25.21 -1.26
N ARG A 215 -3.22 25.17 -1.07
CA ARG A 215 -2.25 25.38 -2.17
C ARG A 215 -1.97 24.12 -3.00
N VAL A 216 -2.25 22.92 -2.50
CA VAL A 216 -2.17 21.66 -3.25
C VAL A 216 -3.57 21.25 -3.68
N ALA A 217 -3.81 21.20 -4.99
CA ALA A 217 -5.10 20.84 -5.55
C ALA A 217 -5.27 19.33 -5.66
N VAL A 218 -4.29 18.63 -6.25
CA VAL A 218 -4.33 17.17 -6.44
C VAL A 218 -2.91 16.59 -6.43
N MET A 219 -2.77 15.40 -5.88
CA MET A 219 -1.57 14.55 -6.03
C MET A 219 -1.93 13.31 -6.83
N ARG A 220 -1.10 12.95 -7.80
CA ARG A 220 -1.29 11.77 -8.64
C ARG A 220 -0.01 10.94 -8.68
N LEU A 221 -0.18 9.62 -8.57
CA LEU A 221 0.88 8.68 -8.87
C LEU A 221 0.77 8.31 -10.36
N ARG A 222 1.89 8.34 -11.06
CA ARG A 222 1.96 8.05 -12.49
C ARG A 222 3.05 7.03 -12.82
N CYS A 223 2.73 6.16 -13.80
CA CYS A 223 3.66 5.21 -14.39
C CYS A 223 3.25 4.97 -15.85
N GLY A 224 4.01 5.52 -16.79
CA GLY A 224 3.62 5.53 -18.20
C GLY A 224 2.25 6.18 -18.41
N GLN A 225 1.31 5.42 -18.97
CA GLN A 225 -0.07 5.89 -19.20
C GLN A 225 -1.00 5.68 -17.99
N ARG A 226 -0.53 4.94 -16.96
CA ARG A 226 -1.32 4.69 -15.75
C ARG A 226 -1.27 5.89 -14.82
N THR A 227 -2.41 6.21 -14.22
CA THR A 227 -2.51 7.30 -13.24
C THR A 227 -3.49 6.92 -12.14
N ALA A 228 -3.14 7.26 -10.92
CA ALA A 228 -4.02 7.11 -9.75
C ALA A 228 -3.95 8.38 -8.90
N THR A 229 -5.09 8.86 -8.44
CA THR A 229 -5.12 9.95 -7.45
C THR A 229 -4.65 9.41 -6.11
N LEU A 230 -3.70 10.09 -5.49
CA LEU A 230 -3.17 9.74 -4.19
C LEU A 230 -3.99 10.47 -3.11
N ASP A 231 -4.81 9.71 -2.40
CA ASP A 231 -5.47 10.21 -1.20
C ASP A 231 -4.55 10.02 0.00
N VAL A 232 -4.13 11.12 0.60
CA VAL A 232 -3.33 11.16 1.82
C VAL A 232 -4.22 11.51 3.01
N SER A 233 -5.26 10.71 3.22
CA SER A 233 -6.25 10.89 4.28
C SER A 233 -5.59 10.93 5.67
N PRO A 234 -6.05 11.78 6.59
CA PRO A 234 -5.59 11.82 7.97
C PRO A 234 -5.76 10.51 8.75
N SER A 235 -6.67 9.62 8.33
CA SER A 235 -6.89 8.32 8.97
C SER A 235 -5.73 7.34 8.81
N ILE A 236 -4.84 7.58 7.84
CA ILE A 236 -3.62 6.81 7.62
C ILE A 236 -2.39 7.66 8.01
N ALA A 237 -2.59 8.62 8.87
CA ALA A 237 -1.56 9.54 9.30
C ALA A 237 -0.51 8.85 10.17
N VAL A 238 0.76 9.17 9.91
CA VAL A 238 1.93 8.67 10.63
C VAL A 238 2.57 9.83 11.38
N ALA A 239 2.94 9.60 12.63
CA ALA A 239 3.62 10.62 13.43
C ALA A 239 5.05 10.85 12.91
N ARG A 240 5.39 12.12 12.65
CA ARG A 240 6.71 12.56 12.16
C ARG A 240 7.20 13.78 12.94
N PRO A 241 7.52 13.61 14.23
CA PRO A 241 8.03 14.71 15.05
C PRO A 241 9.34 15.29 14.51
N ASP A 242 10.15 14.50 13.82
CA ASP A 242 11.37 14.91 13.14
C ASP A 242 11.09 15.94 12.03
N VAL A 243 10.05 15.72 11.23
CA VAL A 243 9.63 16.63 10.16
C VAL A 243 9.07 17.92 10.73
N ILE A 244 8.26 17.83 11.80
CA ILE A 244 7.72 19.02 12.45
C ILE A 244 8.83 19.86 13.09
N ALA A 245 9.84 19.24 13.68
CA ALA A 245 11.00 19.96 14.22
C ALA A 245 11.78 20.71 13.12
N ALA A 246 11.87 20.13 11.90
CA ALA A 246 12.61 20.73 10.80
C ALA A 246 11.81 21.79 10.02
N TYR A 247 10.51 21.55 9.78
CA TYR A 247 9.71 22.32 8.84
C TYR A 247 8.44 22.95 9.45
N GLY A 248 8.04 22.55 10.67
CA GLY A 248 6.78 22.98 11.28
C GLY A 248 6.64 24.49 11.38
N ALA A 249 7.71 25.20 11.70
CA ALA A 249 7.71 26.68 11.78
C ALA A 249 7.47 27.35 10.41
N VAL A 250 7.98 26.76 9.32
CA VAL A 250 7.83 27.28 7.95
C VAL A 250 6.38 27.21 7.49
N PHE A 251 5.69 26.10 7.83
CA PHE A 251 4.31 25.85 7.41
C PHE A 251 3.27 26.16 8.49
N CYS A 252 3.69 26.71 9.64
CA CYS A 252 2.82 26.99 10.79
C CYS A 252 2.05 25.74 11.27
N VAL A 253 2.70 24.57 11.24
CA VAL A 253 2.13 23.27 11.64
C VAL A 253 2.83 22.77 12.90
N ASN A 254 2.05 22.42 13.93
CA ASN A 254 2.54 21.82 15.18
C ASN A 254 2.05 20.37 15.37
N GLU A 255 1.10 19.93 14.55
CA GLU A 255 0.55 18.58 14.61
C GLU A 255 1.57 17.56 14.08
N PRO A 256 1.97 16.55 14.87
CA PRO A 256 3.04 15.61 14.48
C PRO A 256 2.65 14.64 13.35
N HIS A 257 1.36 14.51 13.05
CA HIS A 257 0.84 13.54 12.09
C HIS A 257 0.85 14.07 10.65
N CYS A 258 2.02 14.47 10.15
CA CYS A 258 2.20 14.90 8.75
C CYS A 258 2.70 13.78 7.83
N GLY A 259 3.07 12.63 8.39
CA GLY A 259 3.39 11.43 7.63
C GLY A 259 2.13 10.74 7.11
N PHE A 260 2.30 9.97 6.04
CA PHE A 260 1.22 9.17 5.44
C PHE A 260 1.71 7.82 4.93
N MET A 261 0.78 6.87 4.82
CA MET A 261 0.95 5.63 4.08
C MET A 261 -0.23 5.45 3.13
N ALA A 262 0.05 5.09 1.88
CA ALA A 262 -0.96 4.87 0.85
C ALA A 262 -0.69 3.61 0.05
N TYR A 263 -1.73 2.85 -0.26
CA TYR A 263 -1.69 1.70 -1.17
C TYR A 263 -2.33 2.09 -2.51
N VAL A 264 -1.63 1.84 -3.60
CA VAL A 264 -2.12 2.13 -4.95
C VAL A 264 -2.06 0.86 -5.79
N ALA A 265 -3.23 0.36 -6.17
CA ALA A 265 -3.36 -0.82 -7.02
C ALA A 265 -3.11 -0.49 -8.50
N ASP A 266 -2.71 -1.49 -9.29
CA ASP A 266 -2.64 -1.49 -10.75
C ASP A 266 -1.88 -0.32 -11.39
N ILE A 267 -0.87 0.22 -10.69
CA ILE A 267 -0.13 1.39 -11.14
C ILE A 267 1.23 1.05 -11.77
N VAL A 268 1.96 0.04 -11.28
CA VAL A 268 3.33 -0.23 -11.69
C VAL A 268 3.38 -0.93 -13.05
N SER A 269 4.31 -0.50 -13.90
CA SER A 269 4.81 -1.18 -15.10
C SER A 269 6.32 -1.41 -14.94
N GLU A 270 6.85 -2.51 -15.45
CA GLU A 270 8.28 -2.80 -15.39
C GLU A 270 9.11 -1.90 -16.32
N GLU A 271 8.48 -1.32 -17.35
CA GLU A 271 9.14 -0.56 -18.41
C GLU A 271 9.14 0.96 -18.16
N ASP A 272 8.23 1.45 -17.30
CA ASP A 272 7.97 2.86 -17.14
C ASP A 272 8.48 3.41 -15.79
N ALA A 273 8.91 4.66 -15.78
CA ALA A 273 9.28 5.36 -14.56
C ALA A 273 8.04 5.65 -13.70
N LEU A 274 8.16 5.41 -12.38
CA LEU A 274 7.15 5.76 -11.38
C LEU A 274 7.49 7.15 -10.82
N TYR A 275 6.52 8.04 -10.75
CA TYR A 275 6.69 9.38 -10.19
C TYR A 275 5.39 9.94 -9.62
N LEU A 276 5.52 10.90 -8.71
CA LEU A 276 4.41 11.74 -8.27
C LEU A 276 4.30 12.99 -9.15
N GLU A 277 3.08 13.31 -9.52
CA GLU A 277 2.67 14.57 -10.12
C GLU A 277 1.80 15.31 -9.09
N VAL A 278 2.18 16.53 -8.76
CA VAL A 278 1.42 17.39 -7.85
C VAL A 278 0.95 18.61 -8.60
N GLU A 279 -0.37 18.85 -8.59
CA GLU A 279 -1.00 20.03 -9.16
C GLU A 279 -1.26 21.03 -8.03
N LEU A 280 -0.71 22.22 -8.15
CA LEU A 280 -0.96 23.32 -7.23
C LEU A 280 -2.26 24.06 -7.58
N ASP A 281 -2.76 24.87 -6.65
CA ASP A 281 -3.95 25.72 -6.85
C ASP A 281 -3.77 26.74 -7.99
N THR A 282 -2.52 27.10 -8.28
CA THR A 282 -2.13 27.92 -9.43
C THR A 282 -2.26 27.22 -10.78
N GLY A 283 -2.45 25.89 -10.79
CA GLY A 283 -2.41 25.06 -12.00
C GLY A 283 -1.00 24.60 -12.39
N GLU A 284 0.01 24.98 -11.64
CA GLU A 284 1.39 24.53 -11.83
C GLU A 284 1.50 23.04 -11.48
N LEU A 285 2.25 22.28 -12.29
CA LEU A 285 2.55 20.88 -12.06
C LEU A 285 4.00 20.74 -11.61
N VAL A 286 4.22 20.05 -10.52
CA VAL A 286 5.56 19.67 -10.04
C VAL A 286 5.66 18.16 -9.90
N TYR A 287 6.87 17.64 -10.02
CA TYR A 287 7.12 16.21 -10.15
C TYR A 287 8.17 15.74 -9.14
N LYS A 288 7.97 14.53 -8.62
CA LYS A 288 8.95 13.84 -7.79
C LYS A 288 9.18 12.43 -8.31
N PRO A 289 10.42 12.09 -8.76
CA PRO A 289 10.76 10.74 -9.16
C PRO A 289 10.71 9.80 -7.95
N LEU A 290 10.29 8.56 -8.17
CA LEU A 290 10.16 7.55 -7.13
C LEU A 290 11.00 6.33 -7.45
N ASN A 291 11.71 5.84 -6.44
CA ASN A 291 12.49 4.62 -6.53
C ASN A 291 11.78 3.49 -5.77
N VAL A 292 11.47 2.42 -6.47
CA VAL A 292 10.83 1.25 -5.87
C VAL A 292 11.87 0.45 -5.08
N SER A 293 11.55 0.15 -3.82
CA SER A 293 12.38 -0.65 -2.93
C SER A 293 12.57 -2.07 -3.47
N ARG A 294 13.76 -2.64 -3.27
CA ARG A 294 14.08 -4.03 -3.64
C ARG A 294 13.65 -5.06 -2.60
N LYS A 295 12.97 -4.65 -1.53
CA LYS A 295 12.45 -5.57 -0.51
C LYS A 295 11.48 -6.57 -1.13
N GLN A 296 11.59 -7.84 -0.73
CA GLN A 296 10.73 -8.93 -1.19
C GLN A 296 10.33 -9.85 -0.02
N GLY A 297 9.34 -10.70 -0.23
CA GLY A 297 8.92 -11.71 0.74
C GLY A 297 8.61 -11.12 2.12
N LEU A 298 9.20 -11.69 3.17
CA LEU A 298 8.97 -11.25 4.56
C LEU A 298 9.50 -9.86 4.84
N ASP A 299 10.60 -9.45 4.22
CA ASP A 299 11.16 -8.10 4.43
C ASP A 299 10.23 -7.01 3.86
N ALA A 300 9.55 -7.30 2.76
CA ALA A 300 8.52 -6.39 2.22
C ALA A 300 7.28 -6.34 3.13
N ILE A 301 6.79 -7.49 3.61
CA ILE A 301 5.66 -7.56 4.57
C ILE A 301 6.01 -6.78 5.83
N ARG A 302 7.19 -7.03 6.40
CA ARG A 302 7.70 -6.32 7.57
C ARG A 302 7.80 -4.82 7.28
N GLY A 303 8.37 -4.45 6.15
CA GLY A 303 8.47 -3.07 5.71
C GLY A 303 7.12 -2.37 5.65
N VAL A 304 6.05 -3.02 5.18
CA VAL A 304 4.69 -2.47 5.19
C VAL A 304 4.15 -2.31 6.61
N LEU A 305 4.33 -3.32 7.47
CA LEU A 305 3.79 -3.34 8.83
C LEU A 305 4.56 -2.47 9.83
N GLU A 306 5.85 -2.16 9.54
CA GLU A 306 6.65 -1.22 10.32
C GLU A 306 6.31 0.24 9.98
N GLY A 307 6.48 1.12 10.95
CA GLY A 307 6.38 2.58 10.74
C GLY A 307 4.97 3.12 10.70
N THR A 308 3.99 2.32 11.07
CA THR A 308 2.63 2.82 11.32
C THR A 308 2.12 2.30 12.66
N GLU A 309 1.69 3.21 13.51
CA GLU A 309 0.90 2.90 14.70
C GLU A 309 -0.57 3.02 14.30
N CYS A 310 -1.26 1.86 14.21
CA CYS A 310 -2.66 1.85 13.83
C CYS A 310 -3.51 2.42 14.99
N ARG A 311 -4.23 3.50 14.73
CA ARG A 311 -5.27 4.00 15.64
C ARG A 311 -6.47 3.07 15.57
N TYR A 312 -6.88 2.51 16.69
CA TYR A 312 -7.98 1.54 16.71
C TYR A 312 -9.33 2.11 16.22
N ALA A 313 -9.55 3.41 16.39
CA ALA A 313 -10.73 4.08 15.86
C ALA A 313 -10.84 4.01 14.33
N ASP A 314 -9.70 3.97 13.63
CA ASP A 314 -9.60 3.98 12.17
C ASP A 314 -9.22 2.60 11.60
N ILE A 315 -9.22 1.55 12.42
CA ILE A 315 -8.67 0.23 12.10
C ILE A 315 -9.25 -0.35 10.80
N ASN A 316 -10.56 -0.25 10.60
CA ASN A 316 -11.20 -0.74 9.38
C ASN A 316 -10.67 0.00 8.15
N HIS A 317 -10.60 1.33 8.20
CA HIS A 317 -10.12 2.14 7.08
C HIS A 317 -8.65 1.85 6.76
N VAL A 318 -7.80 1.75 7.77
CA VAL A 318 -6.36 1.47 7.61
C VAL A 318 -6.13 0.08 7.02
N PHE A 319 -6.84 -0.94 7.52
CA PHE A 319 -6.67 -2.30 7.01
C PHE A 319 -7.35 -2.50 5.67
N ASP A 320 -8.54 -1.95 5.44
CA ASP A 320 -9.22 -2.09 4.14
C ASP A 320 -8.53 -1.29 3.04
N GLY A 321 -8.03 -0.11 3.37
CA GLY A 321 -7.42 0.80 2.40
C GLY A 321 -5.95 0.53 2.10
N VAL A 322 -5.17 0.08 3.10
CA VAL A 322 -3.71 0.00 2.96
C VAL A 322 -3.13 -1.33 3.41
N LEU A 323 -3.17 -1.65 4.72
CA LEU A 323 -2.41 -2.78 5.27
C LEU A 323 -2.94 -4.13 4.78
N GLY A 324 -4.26 -4.30 4.74
CA GLY A 324 -4.90 -5.54 4.30
C GLY A 324 -4.51 -5.95 2.88
N PRO A 325 -4.84 -5.16 1.85
CA PRO A 325 -4.55 -5.51 0.46
C PRO A 325 -3.05 -5.62 0.19
N SER A 326 -2.21 -4.77 0.78
CA SER A 326 -0.76 -4.81 0.56
C SER A 326 -0.12 -6.07 1.15
N VAL A 327 -0.41 -6.41 2.41
CA VAL A 327 0.14 -7.61 3.06
C VAL A 327 -0.42 -8.88 2.43
N ALA A 328 -1.71 -8.89 2.07
CA ALA A 328 -2.31 -10.02 1.36
C ALA A 328 -1.64 -10.29 0.01
N GLY A 329 -1.42 -9.24 -0.81
CA GLY A 329 -0.72 -9.34 -2.08
C GLY A 329 0.73 -9.82 -1.94
N LEU A 330 1.47 -9.25 -0.99
CA LEU A 330 2.85 -9.64 -0.69
C LEU A 330 2.94 -11.09 -0.19
N ASN A 331 2.01 -11.52 0.69
CA ASN A 331 1.98 -12.89 1.20
C ASN A 331 1.64 -13.88 0.07
N ALA A 332 0.66 -13.57 -0.77
CA ALA A 332 0.32 -14.40 -1.92
C ALA A 332 1.50 -14.55 -2.89
N ALA A 333 2.18 -13.46 -3.23
CA ALA A 333 3.36 -13.48 -4.08
C ALA A 333 4.51 -14.30 -3.47
N ARG A 334 4.75 -14.14 -2.16
CA ARG A 334 5.74 -14.92 -1.41
C ARG A 334 5.44 -16.43 -1.46
N LEU A 335 4.18 -16.80 -1.28
CA LEU A 335 3.75 -18.20 -1.30
C LEU A 335 3.74 -18.79 -2.71
N ALA A 336 3.53 -17.98 -3.74
CA ALA A 336 3.61 -18.40 -5.13
C ALA A 336 5.06 -18.59 -5.63
N SER A 337 6.06 -18.04 -4.92
CA SER A 337 7.47 -18.17 -5.30
C SER A 337 7.92 -19.64 -5.26
N PRO A 338 8.65 -20.11 -6.26
CA PRO A 338 9.20 -21.46 -6.28
C PRO A 338 10.09 -21.74 -5.06
N PHE A 339 10.00 -22.92 -4.52
CA PHE A 339 10.86 -23.39 -3.43
C PHE A 339 11.05 -24.90 -3.53
N GLU A 340 12.07 -25.41 -2.85
CA GLU A 340 12.42 -26.82 -2.82
C GLU A 340 12.30 -27.35 -1.39
N VAL A 341 11.98 -28.65 -1.27
CA VAL A 341 11.94 -29.36 0.01
C VAL A 341 12.77 -30.62 -0.13
N GLU A 342 13.76 -30.76 0.75
CA GLU A 342 14.57 -31.98 0.85
C GLU A 342 14.14 -32.76 2.09
N GLU A 343 13.97 -34.08 1.97
CA GLU A 343 13.69 -34.97 3.10
C GLU A 343 14.97 -35.70 3.50
N VAL A 344 15.30 -35.63 4.82
CA VAL A 344 16.42 -36.37 5.41
C VAL A 344 15.89 -37.24 6.54
N ALA A 345 16.13 -38.55 6.52
CA ALA A 345 15.66 -39.46 7.54
C ALA A 345 16.82 -39.97 8.43
N TYR A 346 16.54 -40.07 9.72
CA TYR A 346 17.46 -40.58 10.73
C TYR A 346 16.89 -41.84 11.38
N GLY A 347 17.61 -42.95 11.30
CA GLY A 347 17.21 -44.25 11.83
C GLY A 347 16.16 -44.99 11.01
N GLU A 348 15.74 -46.15 11.49
CA GLU A 348 14.71 -46.98 10.86
C GLU A 348 13.31 -46.47 11.26
N LEU A 349 12.62 -45.90 10.29
CA LEU A 349 11.30 -45.29 10.52
C LEU A 349 10.23 -46.37 10.71
N PRO A 350 9.19 -46.16 11.57
CA PRO A 350 8.14 -47.16 11.78
C PRO A 350 7.36 -47.41 10.48
N ALA A 351 7.17 -48.70 10.14
CA ALA A 351 6.48 -49.11 8.92
C ALA A 351 4.97 -48.75 8.95
N LYS A 352 4.35 -48.78 10.10
CA LYS A 352 2.93 -48.46 10.32
C LYS A 352 2.79 -47.51 11.53
N PRO A 353 3.14 -46.24 11.39
CA PRO A 353 3.05 -45.29 12.49
C PRO A 353 1.61 -45.08 12.95
N SER A 354 1.40 -44.90 14.26
CA SER A 354 0.08 -44.61 14.83
C SER A 354 -0.33 -43.16 14.63
N CYS A 355 0.64 -42.24 14.71
CA CYS A 355 0.46 -40.80 14.52
C CYS A 355 1.70 -40.20 13.85
N THR A 356 1.51 -39.22 12.95
CA THR A 356 2.58 -38.35 12.48
C THR A 356 2.58 -37.07 13.31
N LEU A 357 3.70 -36.74 13.95
CA LEU A 357 3.88 -35.44 14.61
C LEU A 357 4.54 -34.49 13.63
N VAL A 358 3.87 -33.41 13.28
CA VAL A 358 4.37 -32.33 12.42
C VAL A 358 4.86 -31.20 13.31
N ILE A 359 6.16 -30.91 13.25
CA ILE A 359 6.83 -29.99 14.18
C ILE A 359 7.60 -28.94 13.37
N PRO A 360 7.04 -27.76 13.13
CA PRO A 360 7.77 -26.66 12.49
C PRO A 360 8.90 -26.14 13.37
N LEU A 361 10.06 -25.87 12.75
CA LEU A 361 11.25 -25.28 13.39
C LEU A 361 11.53 -23.92 12.77
N TYR A 362 11.59 -22.88 13.61
CA TYR A 362 11.98 -21.53 13.25
C TYR A 362 12.72 -20.86 14.42
N GLY A 363 13.85 -20.25 14.18
CA GLY A 363 14.63 -19.49 15.15
C GLY A 363 15.36 -20.34 16.22
N ARG A 364 14.66 -21.27 16.87
CA ARG A 364 15.15 -22.13 17.97
C ARG A 364 15.17 -23.59 17.51
N ILE A 365 16.22 -23.98 16.80
CA ILE A 365 16.40 -25.38 16.33
C ILE A 365 16.85 -26.34 17.44
N ASP A 366 17.42 -25.82 18.54
CA ASP A 366 17.84 -26.57 19.73
C ASP A 366 16.69 -27.31 20.42
N TYR A 367 15.44 -26.88 20.23
CA TYR A 367 14.26 -27.62 20.71
C TYR A 367 14.11 -29.02 20.10
N LEU A 368 14.71 -29.29 18.95
CA LEU A 368 14.83 -30.66 18.43
C LEU A 368 15.46 -31.61 19.46
N GLU A 369 16.58 -31.23 20.09
CA GLU A 369 17.27 -32.07 21.07
C GLU A 369 16.39 -32.30 22.29
N TYR A 370 15.79 -31.24 22.83
CA TYR A 370 14.96 -31.37 24.03
C TYR A 370 13.72 -32.24 23.80
N GLN A 371 13.04 -32.07 22.67
CA GLN A 371 11.88 -32.89 22.31
C GLN A 371 12.26 -34.35 22.05
N ILE A 372 13.32 -34.63 21.30
CA ILE A 372 13.79 -36.00 21.03
C ILE A 372 14.25 -36.67 22.34
N ALA A 373 14.93 -35.96 23.24
CA ALA A 373 15.30 -36.48 24.53
C ALA A 373 14.06 -36.92 25.34
N LEU A 374 13.04 -36.08 25.38
CA LEU A 374 11.79 -36.35 26.08
C LEU A 374 10.98 -37.49 25.41
N PHE A 375 10.84 -37.47 24.09
CA PHE A 375 10.15 -38.51 23.34
C PHE A 375 10.87 -39.86 23.46
N SER A 376 12.20 -39.91 23.53
CA SER A 376 12.97 -41.16 23.69
C SER A 376 12.67 -41.88 25.00
N ALA A 377 12.23 -41.15 26.04
CA ALA A 377 11.83 -41.71 27.31
C ALA A 377 10.40 -42.31 27.31
N ASP A 378 9.57 -41.97 26.33
CA ASP A 378 8.22 -42.53 26.18
C ASP A 378 8.22 -43.69 25.16
N PRO A 379 7.95 -44.95 25.61
CA PRO A 379 7.97 -46.12 24.72
C PRO A 379 7.06 -46.01 23.48
N VAL A 380 5.95 -45.26 23.57
CA VAL A 380 5.01 -45.04 22.45
C VAL A 380 5.65 -44.26 21.30
N SER A 381 6.62 -43.43 21.60
CA SER A 381 7.28 -42.57 20.62
C SER A 381 7.98 -43.35 19.50
N ARG A 382 8.37 -44.60 19.72
CA ARG A 382 8.94 -45.46 18.68
C ARG A 382 7.93 -45.88 17.59
N SER A 383 6.64 -45.75 17.87
CA SER A 383 5.55 -45.98 16.91
C SER A 383 5.09 -44.69 16.21
N LEU A 384 5.70 -43.56 16.50
CA LEU A 384 5.36 -42.27 15.91
C LEU A 384 6.23 -41.95 14.72
N ASP A 385 5.66 -41.27 13.75
CA ASP A 385 6.38 -40.66 12.62
C ASP A 385 6.67 -39.20 12.98
N LEU A 386 7.90 -38.94 13.44
CA LEU A 386 8.31 -37.59 13.86
C LEU A 386 8.85 -36.82 12.65
N VAL A 387 8.18 -35.74 12.25
CA VAL A 387 8.50 -34.92 11.09
C VAL A 387 8.77 -33.48 11.54
N TYR A 388 10.03 -33.10 11.57
CA TYR A 388 10.44 -31.73 11.82
C TYR A 388 10.55 -30.98 10.50
N VAL A 389 9.93 -29.83 10.39
CA VAL A 389 9.91 -29.00 9.18
C VAL A 389 10.71 -27.73 9.44
N LEU A 390 11.90 -27.62 8.82
CA LEU A 390 12.71 -26.40 8.91
C LEU A 390 12.11 -25.30 8.05
N ASP A 391 11.60 -24.26 8.67
CA ASP A 391 11.09 -23.03 8.04
C ASP A 391 12.07 -21.84 8.19
N ASP A 392 13.35 -22.14 8.42
CA ASP A 392 14.44 -21.20 8.62
C ASP A 392 15.69 -21.62 7.83
N PRO A 393 15.70 -21.39 6.50
CA PRO A 393 16.75 -21.88 5.61
C PRO A 393 18.19 -21.57 6.04
N PRO A 394 18.51 -20.39 6.61
CA PRO A 394 19.86 -20.10 7.11
C PRO A 394 20.38 -21.09 8.15
N GLN A 395 19.51 -21.72 8.95
CA GLN A 395 19.89 -22.67 10.00
C GLN A 395 20.06 -24.11 9.51
N ARG A 396 19.87 -24.39 8.20
CA ARG A 396 19.92 -25.72 7.61
C ARG A 396 21.18 -26.51 8.01
N ARG A 397 22.37 -25.91 7.90
CA ARG A 397 23.65 -26.59 8.19
C ARG A 397 23.77 -26.95 9.66
N GLU A 398 23.37 -26.05 10.52
CA GLU A 398 23.42 -26.24 11.98
C GLU A 398 22.43 -27.33 12.40
N LEU A 399 21.21 -27.31 11.85
CA LEU A 399 20.19 -28.33 12.12
C LEU A 399 20.62 -29.73 11.69
N LEU A 400 21.25 -29.90 10.52
CA LEU A 400 21.76 -31.19 10.08
C LEU A 400 22.81 -31.76 11.03
N SER A 401 23.78 -30.94 11.49
CA SER A 401 24.79 -31.34 12.47
C SER A 401 24.17 -31.68 13.83
N LEU A 402 23.20 -30.91 14.29
CA LEU A 402 22.46 -31.19 15.53
C LEU A 402 21.68 -32.50 15.42
N ALA A 403 20.99 -32.73 14.32
CA ALA A 403 20.18 -33.92 14.08
C ALA A 403 21.01 -35.21 14.08
N GLU A 404 22.22 -35.21 13.49
CA GLU A 404 23.15 -36.32 13.53
C GLU A 404 23.56 -36.65 14.98
N ALA A 405 23.96 -35.64 15.76
CA ALA A 405 24.36 -35.77 17.17
C ALA A 405 23.20 -36.29 18.02
N VAL A 406 22.01 -35.73 17.86
CA VAL A 406 20.78 -36.10 18.56
C VAL A 406 20.39 -37.55 18.27
N HIS A 407 20.41 -37.95 16.97
CA HIS A 407 20.10 -39.32 16.58
C HIS A 407 21.14 -40.29 17.13
N ALA A 408 22.45 -39.97 17.07
CA ALA A 408 23.51 -40.81 17.61
C ALA A 408 23.32 -41.07 19.12
N ARG A 409 22.85 -40.08 19.86
CA ARG A 409 22.63 -40.12 21.30
C ARG A 409 21.37 -40.89 21.71
N PHE A 410 20.23 -40.56 21.13
CA PHE A 410 18.92 -41.02 21.58
C PHE A 410 18.37 -42.23 20.82
N ARG A 411 18.87 -42.48 19.61
CA ARG A 411 18.45 -43.59 18.74
C ARG A 411 16.93 -43.65 18.47
N LEU A 412 16.26 -42.49 18.57
CA LEU A 412 14.85 -42.36 18.16
C LEU A 412 14.80 -41.97 16.68
N PRO A 413 14.02 -42.68 15.84
CA PRO A 413 13.89 -42.30 14.43
C PRO A 413 13.09 -41.03 14.24
N PHE A 414 13.51 -40.16 13.31
CA PHE A 414 12.77 -38.98 12.87
C PHE A 414 13.14 -38.56 11.45
N ARG A 415 12.39 -37.63 10.88
CA ARG A 415 12.65 -37.03 9.57
C ARG A 415 12.73 -35.53 9.69
N LEU A 416 13.58 -34.92 8.85
CA LEU A 416 13.62 -33.49 8.58
C LEU A 416 13.04 -33.22 7.21
N LEU A 417 12.17 -32.23 7.08
CA LEU A 417 11.81 -31.59 5.84
C LEU A 417 12.49 -30.21 5.82
N LEU A 418 13.44 -30.04 4.90
CA LEU A 418 14.27 -28.84 4.82
C LEU A 418 13.73 -27.95 3.70
N SER A 419 12.97 -26.91 4.04
CA SER A 419 12.48 -25.93 3.08
C SER A 419 13.59 -24.96 2.67
N SER A 420 13.68 -24.65 1.37
CA SER A 420 14.60 -23.63 0.85
C SER A 420 14.11 -22.19 1.06
N ALA A 421 12.87 -22.02 1.55
CA ALA A 421 12.26 -20.71 1.81
C ALA A 421 11.51 -20.70 3.15
N ASN A 422 11.50 -19.56 3.84
CA ASN A 422 10.62 -19.34 4.99
C ASN A 422 9.19 -19.12 4.48
N ARG A 423 8.27 -19.96 4.93
CA ARG A 423 6.87 -19.93 4.48
C ARG A 423 5.88 -19.57 5.58
N GLY A 424 6.31 -19.57 6.84
CA GLY A 424 5.47 -19.35 8.01
C GLY A 424 4.83 -20.63 8.55
N PHE A 425 4.21 -20.53 9.72
CA PHE A 425 3.72 -21.67 10.50
C PHE A 425 2.70 -22.54 9.74
N GLY A 426 1.67 -21.94 9.18
CA GLY A 426 0.62 -22.68 8.44
C GLY A 426 1.17 -23.45 7.26
N PRO A 427 1.86 -22.83 6.30
CA PRO A 427 2.48 -23.51 5.16
C PRO A 427 3.52 -24.57 5.56
N ALA A 428 4.37 -24.32 6.56
CA ALA A 428 5.32 -25.30 7.07
C ALA A 428 4.61 -26.53 7.66
N SER A 429 3.54 -26.31 8.42
CA SER A 429 2.67 -27.37 8.94
C SER A 429 1.98 -28.15 7.82
N ASN A 430 1.58 -27.48 6.74
CA ASN A 430 0.98 -28.14 5.57
C ASN A 430 1.99 -29.00 4.80
N LEU A 431 3.25 -28.60 4.73
CA LEU A 431 4.33 -29.45 4.18
C LEU A 431 4.46 -30.75 4.98
N GLY A 432 4.48 -30.67 6.32
CA GLY A 432 4.50 -31.83 7.19
C GLY A 432 3.21 -32.70 7.03
N LEU A 433 2.05 -32.09 6.90
CA LEU A 433 0.78 -32.81 6.61
C LEU A 433 0.83 -33.53 5.27
N GLY A 434 1.43 -32.93 4.24
CA GLY A 434 1.64 -33.56 2.94
C GLY A 434 2.50 -34.83 3.06
N ALA A 435 3.55 -34.80 3.89
CA ALA A 435 4.45 -35.90 4.15
C ALA A 435 3.94 -36.92 5.20
N ALA A 436 2.81 -36.67 5.89
CA ALA A 436 2.29 -37.52 6.94
C ALA A 436 1.91 -38.92 6.43
N ARG A 437 2.36 -39.98 7.14
CA ARG A 437 2.16 -41.38 6.76
C ARG A 437 1.15 -42.11 7.68
N ALA A 438 0.86 -41.54 8.85
CA ALA A 438 -0.02 -42.15 9.84
C ALA A 438 -1.49 -41.80 9.62
N PRO A 439 -2.44 -42.61 10.16
CA PRO A 439 -3.88 -42.30 10.11
C PRO A 439 -4.28 -41.08 10.93
N TYR A 440 -3.46 -40.68 11.90
CA TYR A 440 -3.62 -39.46 12.72
C TYR A 440 -2.43 -38.54 12.50
N VAL A 441 -2.68 -37.24 12.53
CA VAL A 441 -1.66 -36.19 12.54
C VAL A 441 -1.83 -35.34 13.78
N ALA A 442 -0.72 -34.99 14.41
CA ALA A 442 -0.67 -33.99 15.46
C ALA A 442 0.25 -32.84 15.00
N PHE A 443 -0.27 -31.64 14.97
CA PHE A 443 0.54 -30.42 14.84
C PHE A 443 1.05 -30.05 16.21
N VAL A 444 2.36 -29.88 16.35
CA VAL A 444 3.02 -29.67 17.65
C VAL A 444 4.08 -28.59 17.49
N ASN A 445 4.01 -27.53 18.28
CA ASN A 445 5.07 -26.54 18.30
C ASN A 445 6.39 -27.12 18.84
N SER A 446 7.51 -26.61 18.38
CA SER A 446 8.83 -27.06 18.83
C SER A 446 9.10 -26.84 20.32
N ASP A 447 8.40 -25.88 20.94
CA ASP A 447 8.47 -25.54 22.36
C ASP A 447 7.34 -26.17 23.21
N VAL A 448 6.70 -27.23 22.70
CA VAL A 448 5.73 -28.06 23.45
C VAL A 448 6.39 -29.34 23.92
N PHE A 449 6.24 -29.62 25.21
CA PHE A 449 6.89 -30.74 25.93
C PHE A 449 5.82 -31.58 26.66
N PRO A 450 5.51 -32.80 26.18
CA PRO A 450 4.54 -33.67 26.83
C PRO A 450 5.00 -34.10 28.22
N VAL A 451 4.09 -34.04 29.19
CA VAL A 451 4.28 -34.53 30.56
C VAL A 451 3.62 -35.88 30.78
N THR A 452 2.50 -36.10 30.10
CA THR A 452 1.70 -37.33 30.25
C THR A 452 2.29 -38.44 29.38
N PRO A 453 2.75 -39.58 29.93
CA PRO A 453 3.23 -40.70 29.11
C PRO A 453 2.14 -41.27 28.19
N GLY A 454 2.51 -41.62 26.97
CA GLY A 454 1.59 -42.15 25.97
C GLY A 454 0.52 -41.14 25.57
N TRP A 455 0.81 -39.85 25.61
CA TRP A 455 -0.13 -38.77 25.36
C TRP A 455 -0.84 -38.84 24.01
N THR A 456 -0.15 -39.24 22.94
CA THR A 456 -0.74 -39.40 21.60
C THR A 456 -1.78 -40.51 21.58
N ASP A 457 -1.47 -41.68 22.15
CA ASP A 457 -2.41 -42.80 22.19
C ASP A 457 -3.65 -42.47 23.03
N ARG A 458 -3.49 -41.72 24.11
CA ARG A 458 -4.60 -41.23 24.95
C ARG A 458 -5.50 -40.28 24.17
N LEU A 459 -4.95 -39.32 23.45
CA LEU A 459 -5.73 -38.39 22.61
C LEU A 459 -6.42 -39.13 21.47
N ILE A 460 -5.77 -40.08 20.79
CA ILE A 460 -6.36 -40.94 19.75
C ILE A 460 -7.50 -41.75 20.31
N ALA A 461 -7.31 -42.40 21.45
CA ALA A 461 -8.34 -43.20 22.11
C ALA A 461 -9.58 -42.33 22.49
N ARG A 462 -9.32 -41.11 22.95
CA ARG A 462 -10.37 -40.14 23.29
C ARG A 462 -11.14 -39.69 22.05
N LEU A 463 -10.44 -39.37 20.96
CA LEU A 463 -11.03 -38.96 19.68
C LEU A 463 -11.90 -40.11 19.09
N LYS A 464 -11.38 -41.36 19.12
CA LYS A 464 -12.14 -42.54 18.66
C LYS A 464 -13.45 -42.76 19.44
N LYS A 465 -13.44 -42.46 20.76
CA LYS A 465 -14.66 -42.61 21.61
C LYS A 465 -15.67 -41.48 21.40
N ASN A 466 -15.30 -40.39 20.73
CA ASN A 466 -16.13 -39.22 20.52
C ASN A 466 -16.20 -38.85 19.03
N PRO A 467 -16.96 -39.59 18.21
CA PRO A 467 -16.99 -39.43 16.75
C PRO A 467 -17.50 -38.05 16.28
N GLY A 468 -18.15 -37.29 17.17
CA GLY A 468 -18.53 -35.89 16.92
C GLY A 468 -17.39 -34.89 17.02
N LEU A 469 -16.19 -35.32 17.41
CA LEU A 469 -15.01 -34.46 17.46
C LEU A 469 -14.19 -34.57 16.17
N GLY A 470 -13.81 -33.42 15.59
CA GLY A 470 -12.90 -33.31 14.46
C GLY A 470 -11.44 -33.20 14.90
N ALA A 471 -11.19 -32.55 16.03
CA ALA A 471 -9.85 -32.40 16.59
C ALA A 471 -9.86 -32.39 18.13
N ILE A 472 -8.70 -32.72 18.70
CA ILE A 472 -8.50 -32.75 20.17
C ILE A 472 -7.10 -32.26 20.50
N GLY A 473 -6.92 -31.50 21.61
CA GLY A 473 -5.63 -31.08 22.14
C GLY A 473 -5.44 -31.51 23.59
N PRO A 474 -4.21 -31.49 24.12
CA PRO A 474 -3.93 -31.60 25.55
C PRO A 474 -4.23 -30.28 26.25
N ARG A 475 -4.27 -30.28 27.58
CA ARG A 475 -4.11 -29.08 28.39
C ARG A 475 -2.66 -28.61 28.30
N LEU A 476 -2.46 -27.34 27.92
CA LEU A 476 -1.13 -26.73 27.90
C LEU A 476 -0.93 -25.89 29.17
N LEU A 477 0.22 -26.07 29.80
CA LEU A 477 0.63 -25.36 31.00
C LEU A 477 1.89 -24.54 30.72
N TYR A 478 2.01 -23.41 31.40
CA TYR A 478 3.26 -22.69 31.53
C TYR A 478 4.27 -23.42 32.41
N GLU A 479 5.49 -22.95 32.48
CA GLU A 479 6.56 -23.50 33.31
C GLU A 479 6.23 -23.50 34.83
N ASP A 480 5.44 -22.50 35.27
CA ASP A 480 4.97 -22.37 36.64
C ASP A 480 3.76 -23.27 36.99
N GLY A 481 3.30 -24.05 36.02
CA GLY A 481 2.14 -24.93 36.15
C GLY A 481 0.78 -24.23 36.01
N SER A 482 0.75 -22.95 35.71
CA SER A 482 -0.51 -22.27 35.38
C SER A 482 -1.01 -22.65 33.96
N VAL A 483 -2.30 -22.51 33.72
CA VAL A 483 -2.91 -22.82 32.40
C VAL A 483 -2.42 -21.84 31.36
N GLN A 484 -1.83 -22.36 30.27
CA GLN A 484 -1.59 -21.61 29.06
C GLN A 484 -2.77 -21.75 28.09
N HIS A 485 -3.27 -22.99 27.88
CA HIS A 485 -4.44 -23.25 27.06
C HIS A 485 -5.23 -24.47 27.56
N GLU A 486 -6.54 -24.30 27.72
CA GLU A 486 -7.49 -25.40 27.94
C GLU A 486 -8.81 -25.14 27.18
N GLY A 487 -8.68 -24.70 25.93
CA GLY A 487 -9.74 -24.23 25.06
C GLY A 487 -9.75 -22.71 24.92
N GLY A 488 -10.42 -22.22 23.91
CA GLY A 488 -10.56 -20.79 23.64
C GLY A 488 -11.97 -20.46 23.17
N TYR A 489 -12.25 -19.16 23.15
CA TYR A 489 -13.53 -18.61 22.70
C TYR A 489 -13.31 -17.37 21.83
N TYR A 490 -14.32 -17.03 21.04
CA TYR A 490 -14.31 -15.84 20.20
C TYR A 490 -14.92 -14.66 20.94
N GLN A 491 -14.23 -13.52 20.94
CA GLN A 491 -14.68 -12.29 21.57
C GLN A 491 -14.66 -11.15 20.57
N THR A 492 -15.79 -10.43 20.47
CA THR A 492 -15.87 -9.22 19.67
C THR A 492 -15.46 -8.03 20.53
N LEU A 493 -14.47 -7.27 20.07
CA LEU A 493 -13.87 -6.13 20.79
C LEU A 493 -14.26 -4.82 20.12
N ALA A 494 -15.03 -4.00 20.82
CA ALA A 494 -15.52 -2.71 20.30
C ALA A 494 -14.37 -1.73 20.02
N GLU A 495 -13.33 -1.74 20.85
CA GLU A 495 -12.13 -0.92 20.70
C GLU A 495 -11.33 -1.24 19.44
N TYR A 496 -11.48 -2.44 18.87
CA TYR A 496 -10.89 -2.84 17.59
C TYR A 496 -11.92 -2.80 16.45
N GLY A 497 -12.78 -1.79 16.42
CA GLY A 497 -13.75 -1.62 15.34
C GLY A 497 -14.79 -2.74 15.22
N GLY A 498 -15.02 -3.50 16.31
CA GLY A 498 -15.96 -4.64 16.33
C GLY A 498 -15.38 -5.94 15.76
N TRP A 499 -14.05 -6.04 15.62
CA TRP A 499 -13.43 -7.28 15.15
C TRP A 499 -13.47 -8.39 16.20
N THR A 500 -13.46 -9.62 15.69
CA THR A 500 -13.50 -10.82 16.52
C THR A 500 -12.09 -11.36 16.74
N PHE A 501 -11.70 -11.46 17.99
CA PHE A 501 -10.43 -12.03 18.45
C PHE A 501 -10.65 -13.38 19.12
N VAL A 502 -9.57 -14.07 19.37
CA VAL A 502 -9.53 -15.35 20.08
C VAL A 502 -8.92 -15.12 21.45
N GLU A 503 -9.62 -15.59 22.48
CA GLU A 503 -9.16 -15.57 23.86
C GLU A 503 -9.04 -16.99 24.43
N HIS A 504 -8.02 -17.21 25.25
CA HIS A 504 -7.76 -18.49 25.90
C HIS A 504 -8.47 -18.60 27.24
N SER A 505 -9.23 -19.68 27.43
CA SER A 505 -9.92 -19.95 28.68
C SER A 505 -8.92 -20.19 29.83
N ASN A 506 -9.18 -19.57 30.98
CA ASN A 506 -8.41 -19.74 32.23
C ASN A 506 -6.91 -19.44 32.14
N LYS A 507 -6.44 -18.74 31.11
CA LYS A 507 -5.03 -18.39 30.92
C LYS A 507 -4.44 -17.70 32.17
N GLY A 508 -3.28 -18.18 32.64
CA GLY A 508 -2.58 -17.70 33.83
C GLY A 508 -3.19 -18.14 35.17
N ARG A 509 -4.27 -18.98 35.16
CA ARG A 509 -4.86 -19.51 36.40
C ARG A 509 -4.34 -20.91 36.68
N ARG A 510 -4.38 -21.33 37.95
CA ARG A 510 -4.11 -22.73 38.29
C ARG A 510 -5.17 -23.64 37.69
N PRO A 511 -4.79 -24.83 37.16
CA PRO A 511 -5.75 -25.77 36.61
C PRO A 511 -6.84 -26.10 37.63
N GLN A 512 -8.09 -25.92 37.23
CA GLN A 512 -9.28 -26.26 38.04
C GLN A 512 -10.03 -27.42 37.40
N GLY A 513 -10.62 -28.30 38.22
CA GLY A 513 -11.45 -29.38 37.76
C GLY A 513 -10.71 -30.68 37.42
N GLY A 514 -11.50 -31.74 37.13
CA GLY A 514 -11.04 -33.10 36.90
C GLY A 514 -10.40 -33.33 35.51
N ALA A 515 -9.91 -34.57 35.35
CA ALA A 515 -9.32 -35.07 34.11
C ALA A 515 -10.37 -35.40 33.03
N GLY A 516 -11.23 -34.43 32.66
CA GLY A 516 -12.33 -34.60 31.71
C GLY A 516 -12.04 -34.01 30.31
N LEU A 517 -12.96 -34.30 29.39
CA LEU A 517 -13.00 -33.65 28.08
C LEU A 517 -13.64 -32.26 28.23
N LEU A 518 -12.99 -31.24 27.75
CA LEU A 518 -13.43 -29.84 27.77
C LEU A 518 -13.75 -29.41 26.33
N PRO A 519 -15.03 -29.48 25.90
CA PRO A 519 -15.46 -28.96 24.62
C PRO A 519 -15.22 -27.43 24.59
N ALA A 520 -14.75 -26.92 23.47
CA ALA A 520 -14.47 -25.51 23.31
C ALA A 520 -14.81 -25.03 21.89
N PRO A 521 -15.07 -23.73 21.68
CA PRO A 521 -15.21 -23.16 20.35
C PRO A 521 -13.96 -23.26 19.48
N MET A 522 -12.76 -23.25 20.13
CA MET A 522 -11.49 -23.43 19.44
C MET A 522 -10.44 -24.06 20.36
N ILE A 523 -9.45 -24.71 19.77
CA ILE A 523 -8.23 -25.19 20.41
C ILE A 523 -7.01 -24.75 19.59
N THR A 524 -5.89 -24.48 20.29
CA THR A 524 -4.69 -23.99 19.62
C THR A 524 -3.94 -25.08 18.86
N ALA A 525 -3.38 -24.73 17.71
CA ALA A 525 -2.49 -25.61 16.95
C ALA A 525 -1.09 -25.77 17.57
N ALA A 526 -0.80 -25.11 18.71
CA ALA A 526 0.41 -25.40 19.46
C ALA A 526 0.52 -26.89 19.83
N CYS A 527 -0.65 -27.57 20.08
CA CYS A 527 -0.73 -29.03 20.11
C CYS A 527 -2.16 -29.48 19.77
N LEU A 528 -2.38 -29.90 18.52
CA LEU A 528 -3.68 -30.29 18.00
C LEU A 528 -3.59 -31.62 17.24
N LEU A 529 -4.38 -32.60 17.63
CA LEU A 529 -4.43 -33.94 17.00
C LEU A 529 -5.76 -34.15 16.29
N MET A 530 -5.72 -34.68 15.07
CA MET A 530 -6.90 -35.01 14.27
C MET A 530 -6.61 -36.18 13.30
N GLN A 531 -7.65 -36.66 12.60
CA GLN A 531 -7.45 -37.65 11.55
C GLN A 531 -6.72 -37.02 10.35
N THR A 532 -5.66 -37.66 9.85
CA THR A 532 -4.89 -37.17 8.69
C THR A 532 -5.75 -36.96 7.45
N LYS A 533 -6.68 -37.90 7.20
CA LYS A 533 -7.63 -37.79 6.09
C LYS A 533 -8.48 -36.51 6.20
N LEU A 534 -9.04 -36.24 7.37
CA LEU A 534 -9.85 -35.04 7.61
C LEU A 534 -9.01 -33.76 7.48
N ALA A 535 -7.79 -33.75 8.00
CA ALA A 535 -6.88 -32.62 7.85
C ALA A 535 -6.61 -32.30 6.36
N ARG A 536 -6.36 -33.32 5.55
CA ARG A 536 -6.16 -33.16 4.09
C ARG A 536 -7.43 -32.75 3.37
N GLU A 537 -8.60 -33.28 3.72
CA GLU A 537 -9.89 -32.88 3.14
C GLU A 537 -10.23 -31.41 3.43
N LEU A 538 -9.75 -30.88 4.54
CA LEU A 538 -9.88 -29.46 4.91
C LEU A 538 -8.81 -28.59 4.22
N GLY A 539 -7.80 -29.18 3.56
CA GLY A 539 -6.68 -28.47 2.95
C GLY A 539 -5.63 -27.99 3.96
N GLY A 540 -5.60 -28.57 5.17
CA GLY A 540 -4.67 -28.16 6.23
C GLY A 540 -5.01 -26.77 6.79
N PHE A 541 -3.99 -25.99 7.15
CA PHE A 541 -4.12 -24.60 7.57
C PHE A 541 -4.30 -23.69 6.37
N ASP A 542 -5.07 -22.60 6.54
CA ASP A 542 -5.24 -21.58 5.52
C ASP A 542 -3.99 -20.70 5.44
N GLU A 543 -3.30 -20.72 4.31
CA GLU A 543 -2.04 -20.01 4.11
C GLU A 543 -2.19 -18.49 3.92
N ARG A 544 -3.43 -17.98 3.86
CA ARG A 544 -3.69 -16.53 3.84
C ARG A 544 -3.32 -15.84 5.15
N TYR A 545 -3.33 -16.57 6.27
CA TYR A 545 -2.79 -16.05 7.52
C TYR A 545 -1.27 -15.97 7.41
N ALA A 546 -0.76 -14.75 7.43
CA ALA A 546 0.67 -14.51 7.21
C ALA A 546 1.47 -14.88 8.46
N ILE A 547 2.55 -15.63 8.28
CA ILE A 547 3.52 -16.05 9.30
C ILE A 547 2.91 -16.97 10.36
N GLY A 548 1.89 -16.54 11.10
CA GLY A 548 1.18 -17.28 12.15
C GLY A 548 0.23 -16.36 12.91
N ASP A 549 -0.68 -16.91 13.67
CA ASP A 549 -1.84 -16.39 14.41
C ASP A 549 -3.15 -16.55 13.58
N PHE A 550 -4.22 -17.01 14.23
CA PHE A 550 -5.58 -17.22 13.71
C PHE A 550 -5.79 -18.43 12.77
N GLU A 551 -4.76 -19.09 12.25
CA GLU A 551 -4.90 -20.27 11.37
C GLU A 551 -5.54 -21.46 12.09
N ASP A 552 -5.31 -21.59 13.40
CA ASP A 552 -5.94 -22.60 14.26
C ASP A 552 -7.42 -22.30 14.53
N ALA A 553 -7.77 -21.05 14.78
CA ALA A 553 -9.13 -20.60 14.92
C ALA A 553 -9.94 -20.83 13.63
N ASP A 554 -9.31 -20.54 12.48
CA ASP A 554 -9.89 -20.82 11.17
C ASP A 554 -10.13 -22.32 10.95
N LEU A 555 -9.15 -23.18 11.28
CA LEU A 555 -9.30 -24.64 11.18
C LEU A 555 -10.46 -25.15 12.06
N CYS A 556 -10.57 -24.63 13.29
CA CYS A 556 -11.68 -24.98 14.19
C CYS A 556 -13.04 -24.56 13.62
N ARG A 557 -13.15 -23.35 13.02
CA ARG A 557 -14.39 -22.92 12.36
C ARG A 557 -14.75 -23.81 11.18
N ARG A 558 -13.79 -24.23 10.34
CA ARG A 558 -14.02 -25.16 9.23
C ARG A 558 -14.46 -26.56 9.71
N LEU A 559 -13.98 -27.01 10.88
CA LEU A 559 -14.50 -28.22 11.53
C LEU A 559 -15.96 -28.06 11.97
N HIS A 560 -16.29 -26.91 12.57
CA HIS A 560 -17.67 -26.62 12.98
C HIS A 560 -18.63 -26.54 11.78
N GLU A 561 -18.22 -26.01 10.64
CA GLU A 561 -19.02 -26.04 9.40
C GLU A 561 -19.34 -27.50 8.96
N LYS A 562 -18.41 -28.42 9.20
CA LYS A 562 -18.65 -29.89 9.01
C LYS A 562 -19.41 -30.52 10.15
N LYS A 563 -19.94 -29.75 11.12
CA LYS A 563 -20.66 -30.22 12.32
C LYS A 563 -19.78 -31.08 13.22
N LEU A 564 -18.47 -30.87 13.22
CA LEU A 564 -17.52 -31.53 14.09
C LEU A 564 -17.04 -30.56 15.16
N GLY A 565 -17.08 -30.99 16.42
CA GLY A 565 -16.58 -30.19 17.54
C GLY A 565 -15.09 -30.31 17.72
N VAL A 566 -14.52 -29.45 18.58
CA VAL A 566 -13.15 -29.55 19.07
C VAL A 566 -13.14 -29.55 20.58
N ALA A 567 -12.14 -30.16 21.21
CA ALA A 567 -12.05 -30.24 22.66
C ALA A 567 -10.62 -30.37 23.18
N VAL A 568 -10.40 -29.99 24.42
CA VAL A 568 -9.17 -30.29 25.18
C VAL A 568 -9.42 -31.50 26.10
N ASP A 569 -8.52 -32.49 26.08
CA ASP A 569 -8.48 -33.53 27.10
C ASP A 569 -7.62 -33.08 28.29
N ALA A 570 -8.28 -32.65 29.36
CA ALA A 570 -7.59 -32.12 30.55
C ALA A 570 -6.79 -33.18 31.31
N ALA A 571 -6.98 -34.49 30.99
CA ALA A 571 -6.17 -35.60 31.55
C ALA A 571 -4.81 -35.75 30.85
N VAL A 572 -4.63 -35.13 29.70
CA VAL A 572 -3.37 -35.09 28.94
C VAL A 572 -2.76 -33.71 29.09
N VAL A 573 -1.53 -33.65 29.58
CA VAL A 573 -0.86 -32.41 29.92
C VAL A 573 0.45 -32.30 29.15
N CYS A 574 0.70 -31.12 28.58
CA CYS A 574 1.98 -30.72 28.00
C CYS A 574 2.38 -29.35 28.57
N HIS A 575 3.68 -29.08 28.71
CA HIS A 575 4.19 -27.71 28.89
C HIS A 575 4.35 -27.04 27.53
N HIS A 576 4.05 -25.73 27.45
CA HIS A 576 4.27 -24.89 26.28
C HIS A 576 4.96 -23.60 26.72
N LEU A 577 6.20 -23.40 26.28
CA LEU A 577 7.05 -22.29 26.74
C LEU A 577 6.68 -20.93 26.08
N GLU A 578 5.69 -20.86 25.26
CA GLU A 578 5.11 -19.72 24.53
C GLU A 578 6.09 -18.61 24.13
N ARG A 579 6.10 -18.24 22.85
CA ARG A 579 6.84 -17.10 22.28
C ARG A 579 8.37 -17.15 22.34
N GLN A 580 9.00 -18.28 22.61
CA GLN A 580 10.46 -18.38 22.69
C GLN A 580 11.15 -18.07 21.35
N SER A 581 10.55 -18.44 20.22
CA SER A 581 11.02 -18.10 18.87
C SER A 581 10.72 -16.65 18.46
N GLN A 582 9.78 -15.98 19.15
CA GLN A 582 9.29 -14.64 18.82
C GLN A 582 9.91 -13.53 19.68
N ALA A 583 10.57 -13.87 20.81
CA ALA A 583 11.16 -12.91 21.74
C ALA A 583 12.24 -11.99 21.14
N ARG A 584 12.74 -12.29 19.93
CA ARG A 584 13.71 -11.48 19.19
C ARG A 584 13.09 -10.44 18.26
N LEU A 585 11.76 -10.37 18.21
CA LEU A 585 11.04 -9.54 17.26
C LEU A 585 10.42 -8.34 17.99
N GLU A 586 11.20 -7.28 18.18
CA GLU A 586 10.74 -6.00 18.73
C GLU A 586 10.08 -5.14 17.65
N GLY A 587 9.03 -4.37 18.00
CA GLY A 587 8.44 -3.32 17.18
C GLY A 587 6.94 -3.47 16.85
N HIS A 588 6.34 -2.38 16.37
CA HIS A 588 4.91 -2.29 16.04
C HIS A 588 4.47 -3.26 14.91
N TRP A 589 5.39 -3.70 14.05
CA TRP A 589 5.07 -4.59 12.96
C TRP A 589 4.44 -5.92 13.42
N ARG A 590 4.84 -6.43 14.61
CA ARG A 590 4.29 -7.68 15.14
C ARG A 590 2.82 -7.52 15.54
N GLN A 591 2.47 -6.42 16.20
CA GLN A 591 1.08 -6.11 16.52
C GLN A 591 0.24 -5.95 15.25
N ASN A 592 0.76 -5.21 14.27
CA ASN A 592 0.07 -5.02 13.00
C ASN A 592 -0.07 -6.34 12.21
N LEU A 593 0.85 -7.30 12.36
CA LEU A 593 0.71 -8.64 11.79
C LEU A 593 -0.46 -9.41 12.43
N THR A 594 -0.55 -9.42 13.76
CA THR A 594 -1.69 -10.03 14.47
C THR A 594 -3.01 -9.36 14.05
N LEU A 595 -3.04 -8.03 13.92
CA LEU A 595 -4.20 -7.31 13.42
C LEU A 595 -4.51 -7.65 11.95
N PHE A 596 -3.50 -7.86 11.11
CA PHE A 596 -3.71 -8.33 9.74
C PHE A 596 -4.40 -9.70 9.71
N ASN A 597 -3.93 -10.65 10.52
CA ASN A 597 -4.53 -11.98 10.60
C ASN A 597 -5.95 -11.94 11.20
N ALA A 598 -6.20 -11.05 12.17
CA ALA A 598 -7.54 -10.77 12.68
C ALA A 598 -8.44 -10.19 11.59
N TRP A 599 -7.93 -9.27 10.75
CA TRP A 599 -8.64 -8.71 9.60
C TRP A 599 -9.00 -9.78 8.58
N VAL A 600 -8.06 -10.70 8.23
CA VAL A 600 -8.34 -11.86 7.36
C VAL A 600 -9.46 -12.72 7.93
N HIS A 601 -9.39 -13.01 9.24
CA HIS A 601 -10.40 -13.81 9.94
C HIS A 601 -11.76 -13.10 9.94
N GLN A 602 -11.80 -11.80 10.23
CA GLN A 602 -13.01 -10.98 10.23
C GLN A 602 -13.70 -10.99 8.86
N ARG A 603 -12.93 -10.75 7.80
CA ARG A 603 -13.41 -10.75 6.41
C ARG A 603 -13.98 -12.09 5.99
N ARG A 604 -13.33 -13.18 6.41
CA ARG A 604 -13.75 -14.53 6.04
C ARG A 604 -15.00 -14.99 6.78
N TRP A 605 -15.06 -14.77 8.08
CA TRP A 605 -16.01 -15.46 8.95
C TRP A 605 -17.17 -14.62 9.47
N ILE A 606 -17.01 -13.32 9.52
CA ILE A 606 -18.00 -12.43 10.13
C ILE A 606 -18.74 -11.62 9.06
N GLU A 607 -18.02 -11.07 8.09
CA GLU A 607 -18.62 -10.25 7.04
C GLU A 607 -19.16 -11.07 5.86
N GLY A 608 -18.71 -12.33 5.72
CA GLY A 608 -19.19 -13.29 4.73
C GLY A 608 -18.97 -12.87 3.26
N PRO A 609 -19.49 -13.64 2.28
CA PRO A 609 -19.27 -13.40 0.85
C PRO A 609 -20.02 -12.18 0.27
N THR A 610 -20.67 -11.38 1.07
CA THR A 610 -21.38 -10.15 0.67
C THR A 610 -20.45 -8.98 0.38
N VAL A 611 -19.17 -9.05 0.72
CA VAL A 611 -18.18 -8.07 0.25
C VAL A 611 -17.89 -8.34 -1.22
N LYS A 612 -18.63 -7.64 -2.07
CA LYS A 612 -18.33 -7.56 -3.50
C LYS A 612 -16.90 -7.05 -3.68
N GLN A 613 -16.00 -8.00 -3.87
CA GLN A 613 -14.86 -7.98 -4.74
C GLN A 613 -14.29 -6.60 -5.12
N GLY A 614 -13.33 -6.12 -4.37
CA GLY A 614 -12.14 -5.61 -5.03
C GLY A 614 -11.38 -6.81 -5.62
N ALA A 615 -10.98 -6.77 -6.87
CA ALA A 615 -10.62 -7.89 -7.75
C ALA A 615 -9.36 -8.71 -7.37
N ALA A 616 -8.91 -8.75 -6.12
CA ALA A 616 -7.65 -9.37 -5.71
C ALA A 616 -7.75 -10.72 -4.98
N TRP A 617 -8.94 -11.30 -4.83
CA TRP A 617 -9.13 -12.52 -4.03
C TRP A 617 -9.44 -13.79 -4.85
N ARG A 618 -9.18 -13.78 -6.17
CA ARG A 618 -9.29 -14.99 -7.00
C ARG A 618 -7.90 -15.42 -7.45
N ALA A 619 -7.38 -16.44 -6.85
CA ALA A 619 -6.50 -17.43 -7.46
C ALA A 619 -6.61 -18.72 -6.66
#